data_690680325a59530e639631a9e0e0c216
#
_entry.id   690680325a59530e639631a9e0e0c216
#
_cell.length_a   1.000
_cell.length_b   1.000
_cell.length_c   1.000
_cell.angle_alpha   90.00
_cell.angle_beta   90.00
_cell.angle_gamma   90.00
#
_symmetry.space_group_name_H-M   'P 1'
#
loop_
_entity.id
_entity.type
_entity.pdbx_description
1 polymer ?
#
loop_
_entity_poly.entity_id
_entity_poly.type
_entity_poly.pdbx_seq_one_letter_code
_entity_poly.pdbx_strand_id
1 'polypeptide(L)'
;ETARELGEKYDVFASVMIAQAILESGSGESQLAKEPYYNLFGVKGSFQGNSVSFSTKEADQRGQLYTISAGFRDYGGYNDSLQDYVQLLRQGIDGNQDFYKPAWRSEAKNYLQATRFLTGKYATDKQYDNKLNSLIAVYNLTQFDLPKTVDGLIIQSKNKLSEAEQQQMHFPVYDGINYNRSGSYPVGQCTWYVYNRFKQLGTSVDEFMGNGSDWGRKGRALGYQVSSLPKAGRAISFQPGVAGADNQYGHVAFVEAVTSDGIIISESNVINDQTISYRVLPNVIAYSSGVTYIGA
;
A
#
# COMPACT_ATOMS: atom_id res chain seq x y z
N GLU A 1 -6.19 -10.16 2.60
CA GLU A 1 -5.04 -9.47 1.99
C GLU A 1 -5.34 -9.07 0.54
N THR A 2 -5.85 -9.97 -0.29
CA THR A 2 -6.23 -9.69 -1.70
C THR A 2 -7.09 -8.43 -1.86
N ALA A 3 -8.08 -8.23 -0.97
CA ALA A 3 -8.91 -7.02 -1.02
C ALA A 3 -8.11 -5.73 -0.78
N ARG A 4 -7.09 -5.75 0.11
CA ARG A 4 -6.19 -4.63 0.35
C ARG A 4 -5.38 -4.28 -0.91
N GLU A 5 -4.77 -5.29 -1.52
CA GLU A 5 -3.95 -5.14 -2.73
C GLU A 5 -4.76 -4.62 -3.90
N LEU A 6 -5.97 -5.18 -4.09
CA LEU A 6 -6.88 -4.72 -5.13
C LEU A 6 -7.40 -3.31 -4.85
N GLY A 7 -7.73 -3.00 -3.59
CA GLY A 7 -8.17 -1.68 -3.17
C GLY A 7 -7.16 -0.60 -3.49
N GLU A 8 -5.90 -0.86 -3.21
CA GLU A 8 -4.79 0.04 -3.52
C GLU A 8 -4.55 0.16 -5.03
N LYS A 9 -4.48 -0.98 -5.73
CA LYS A 9 -4.22 -1.04 -7.17
C LYS A 9 -5.31 -0.35 -8.02
N TYR A 10 -6.57 -0.50 -7.60
CA TYR A 10 -7.73 -0.04 -8.36
C TYR A 10 -8.42 1.18 -7.74
N ASP A 11 -7.80 1.82 -6.75
CA ASP A 11 -8.30 3.06 -6.13
C ASP A 11 -9.72 2.90 -5.53
N VAL A 12 -10.00 1.76 -4.89
CA VAL A 12 -11.26 1.49 -4.20
C VAL A 12 -11.02 1.21 -2.71
N PHE A 13 -12.01 1.48 -1.86
CA PHE A 13 -11.91 1.16 -0.44
C PHE A 13 -11.98 -0.36 -0.23
N ALA A 14 -10.91 -0.97 0.26
CA ALA A 14 -10.89 -2.39 0.61
C ALA A 14 -11.90 -2.71 1.70
N SER A 15 -12.10 -1.81 2.67
CA SER A 15 -13.12 -1.91 3.71
C SER A 15 -14.54 -2.06 3.14
N VAL A 16 -14.86 -1.26 2.12
CA VAL A 16 -16.17 -1.31 1.44
C VAL A 16 -16.31 -2.61 0.66
N MET A 17 -15.29 -3.01 -0.09
CA MET A 17 -15.26 -4.28 -0.83
C MET A 17 -15.51 -5.48 0.09
N ILE A 18 -14.82 -5.55 1.22
CA ILE A 18 -14.99 -6.64 2.19
C ILE A 18 -16.39 -6.60 2.80
N ALA A 19 -16.89 -5.42 3.19
CA ALA A 19 -18.23 -5.28 3.76
C ALA A 19 -19.33 -5.70 2.76
N GLN A 20 -19.18 -5.35 1.48
CA GLN A 20 -20.10 -5.80 0.43
C GLN A 20 -20.01 -7.32 0.24
N ALA A 21 -18.81 -7.91 0.18
CA ALA A 21 -18.64 -9.34 0.10
C ALA A 21 -19.33 -10.08 1.27
N ILE A 22 -19.19 -9.58 2.50
CA ILE A 22 -19.87 -10.14 3.69
C ILE A 22 -21.41 -10.01 3.55
N LEU A 23 -21.90 -8.84 3.17
CA LEU A 23 -23.33 -8.56 3.09
C LEU A 23 -23.99 -9.38 1.97
N GLU A 24 -23.46 -9.34 0.76
CA GLU A 24 -24.03 -9.98 -0.42
C GLU A 24 -23.98 -11.52 -0.35
N SER A 25 -22.94 -12.05 0.29
CA SER A 25 -22.77 -13.49 0.44
C SER A 25 -23.47 -14.10 1.65
N GLY A 26 -24.11 -13.25 2.50
CA GLY A 26 -24.62 -13.69 3.79
C GLY A 26 -23.51 -14.22 4.69
N SER A 27 -22.42 -13.47 4.82
CA SER A 27 -21.21 -13.86 5.55
C SER A 27 -20.48 -15.08 4.95
N GLY A 28 -20.58 -15.27 3.63
CA GLY A 28 -20.00 -16.42 2.93
C GLY A 28 -20.85 -17.69 2.98
N GLU A 29 -22.05 -17.64 3.58
CA GLU A 29 -22.89 -18.83 3.78
C GLU A 29 -23.79 -19.15 2.57
N SER A 30 -24.00 -18.20 1.63
CA SER A 30 -24.80 -18.46 0.44
C SER A 30 -24.18 -19.56 -0.42
N GLN A 31 -25.02 -20.38 -1.06
CA GLN A 31 -24.53 -21.43 -1.95
C GLN A 31 -23.72 -20.86 -3.13
N LEU A 32 -24.09 -19.68 -3.61
CA LEU A 32 -23.43 -19.01 -4.70
C LEU A 32 -22.02 -18.52 -4.32
N ALA A 33 -21.80 -18.16 -3.06
CA ALA A 33 -20.50 -17.69 -2.57
C ALA A 33 -19.50 -18.81 -2.24
N LYS A 34 -19.98 -20.05 -2.10
CA LYS A 34 -19.16 -21.23 -1.78
C LYS A 34 -18.65 -21.93 -3.02
N GLU A 35 -17.74 -22.88 -2.82
CA GLU A 35 -17.32 -23.84 -3.85
C GLU A 35 -18.56 -24.55 -4.44
N PRO A 36 -18.63 -24.72 -5.76
CA PRO A 36 -17.61 -24.42 -6.76
C PRO A 36 -17.70 -23.02 -7.40
N TYR A 37 -18.62 -22.14 -6.99
CA TYR A 37 -19.01 -20.94 -7.73
C TYR A 37 -18.28 -19.66 -7.32
N TYR A 38 -17.88 -19.54 -6.04
CA TYR A 38 -17.08 -18.43 -5.45
C TYR A 38 -17.58 -17.01 -5.73
N ASN A 39 -18.86 -16.81 -6.05
CA ASN A 39 -19.44 -15.50 -6.37
C ASN A 39 -19.86 -14.76 -5.10
N LEU A 40 -18.94 -13.95 -4.58
CA LEU A 40 -19.11 -13.22 -3.31
C LEU A 40 -20.10 -12.07 -3.38
N PHE A 41 -20.35 -11.52 -4.56
CA PHE A 41 -21.12 -10.28 -4.75
C PHE A 41 -22.46 -10.49 -5.46
N GLY A 42 -22.84 -11.73 -5.74
CA GLY A 42 -24.07 -12.02 -6.47
C GLY A 42 -24.09 -11.43 -7.88
N VAL A 43 -22.95 -11.34 -8.54
CA VAL A 43 -22.86 -10.74 -9.89
C VAL A 43 -23.54 -11.63 -10.90
N LYS A 44 -24.51 -11.05 -11.63
CA LYS A 44 -25.25 -11.73 -12.70
C LYS A 44 -24.44 -11.80 -14.00
N GLY A 45 -24.79 -12.74 -14.87
CA GLY A 45 -24.21 -12.93 -16.18
C GLY A 45 -23.21 -14.09 -16.25
N SER A 46 -22.14 -13.95 -17.05
CA SER A 46 -21.09 -14.95 -17.21
C SER A 46 -19.70 -14.35 -16.97
N PHE A 47 -18.79 -15.15 -16.45
CA PHE A 47 -17.37 -14.81 -16.30
C PHE A 47 -16.55 -15.78 -17.16
N GLN A 48 -15.83 -15.27 -18.14
CA GLN A 48 -15.06 -16.08 -19.11
C GLN A 48 -15.89 -17.23 -19.75
N GLY A 49 -17.18 -16.98 -19.97
CA GLY A 49 -18.10 -17.96 -20.52
C GLY A 49 -18.81 -18.87 -19.50
N ASN A 50 -18.39 -18.85 -18.22
CA ASN A 50 -18.96 -19.67 -17.17
C ASN A 50 -20.10 -18.95 -16.44
N SER A 51 -21.21 -19.65 -16.21
CA SER A 51 -22.35 -19.14 -15.44
C SER A 51 -23.11 -20.29 -14.81
N VAL A 52 -23.78 -20.00 -13.70
CA VAL A 52 -24.67 -20.92 -12.98
C VAL A 52 -26.03 -20.29 -12.80
N SER A 53 -27.09 -21.09 -12.88
CA SER A 53 -28.46 -20.60 -12.71
C SER A 53 -28.96 -20.88 -11.29
N PHE A 54 -29.46 -19.83 -10.63
CA PHE A 54 -30.11 -19.91 -9.32
C PHE A 54 -31.48 -19.23 -9.34
N SER A 55 -32.39 -19.77 -8.54
CA SER A 55 -33.66 -19.08 -8.22
C SER A 55 -33.39 -17.91 -7.30
N THR A 56 -33.78 -16.71 -7.70
CA THR A 56 -33.64 -15.48 -6.90
C THR A 56 -35.00 -14.77 -6.82
N LYS A 57 -35.19 -14.01 -5.73
CA LYS A 57 -36.36 -13.16 -5.56
C LYS A 57 -36.05 -11.76 -6.02
N GLU A 58 -36.85 -11.25 -6.94
CA GLU A 58 -36.82 -9.88 -7.41
C GLU A 58 -38.05 -9.13 -6.93
N ALA A 59 -37.97 -7.82 -6.75
CA ALA A 59 -39.08 -6.97 -6.43
C ALA A 59 -39.61 -6.28 -7.69
N ASP A 60 -40.91 -6.29 -7.93
CA ASP A 60 -41.50 -5.47 -8.97
C ASP A 60 -41.54 -3.98 -8.59
N GLN A 61 -42.06 -3.14 -9.47
CA GLN A 61 -42.15 -1.68 -9.22
C GLN A 61 -43.02 -1.30 -8.02
N ARG A 62 -43.83 -2.24 -7.54
CA ARG A 62 -44.74 -2.08 -6.38
C ARG A 62 -44.13 -2.70 -5.10
N GLY A 63 -42.89 -3.26 -5.19
CA GLY A 63 -42.22 -3.95 -4.10
C GLY A 63 -42.69 -5.38 -3.84
N GLN A 64 -43.51 -5.97 -4.74
CA GLN A 64 -43.97 -7.35 -4.61
C GLN A 64 -42.89 -8.30 -5.07
N LEU A 65 -42.48 -9.26 -4.21
CA LEU A 65 -41.48 -10.25 -4.50
C LEU A 65 -42.02 -11.35 -5.43
N TYR A 66 -41.24 -11.63 -6.49
CA TYR A 66 -41.48 -12.78 -7.36
C TYR A 66 -40.18 -13.55 -7.58
N THR A 67 -40.30 -14.83 -7.89
CA THR A 67 -39.12 -15.71 -8.09
C THR A 67 -38.82 -15.83 -9.56
N ILE A 68 -37.56 -15.60 -9.92
CA ILE A 68 -37.04 -15.84 -11.27
C ILE A 68 -35.84 -16.77 -11.22
N SER A 69 -35.53 -17.41 -12.34
CA SER A 69 -34.23 -18.05 -12.56
C SER A 69 -33.32 -17.03 -13.20
N ALA A 70 -32.17 -16.77 -12.57
CA ALA A 70 -31.16 -15.86 -13.09
C ALA A 70 -29.80 -16.55 -13.22
N GLY A 71 -29.05 -16.21 -14.26
CA GLY A 71 -27.67 -16.63 -14.44
C GLY A 71 -26.74 -15.75 -13.61
N PHE A 72 -25.83 -16.36 -12.90
CA PHE A 72 -24.80 -15.70 -12.09
C PHE A 72 -23.42 -16.12 -12.58
N ARG A 73 -22.46 -15.22 -12.43
CA ARG A 73 -21.06 -15.50 -12.77
C ARG A 73 -20.52 -16.63 -11.92
N ASP A 74 -19.83 -17.56 -12.55
CA ASP A 74 -19.17 -18.70 -11.93
C ASP A 74 -17.65 -18.49 -12.02
N TYR A 75 -16.99 -18.40 -10.89
CA TYR A 75 -15.56 -18.05 -10.77
C TYR A 75 -14.73 -19.27 -10.41
N GLY A 76 -13.45 -19.26 -10.81
CA GLY A 76 -12.47 -20.28 -10.43
C GLY A 76 -12.00 -20.19 -8.97
N GLY A 77 -12.31 -19.09 -8.27
CA GLY A 77 -11.94 -18.84 -6.88
C GLY A 77 -12.29 -17.45 -6.41
N TYR A 78 -12.12 -17.19 -5.11
CA TYR A 78 -12.43 -15.90 -4.49
C TYR A 78 -11.64 -14.72 -5.08
N ASN A 79 -10.40 -14.95 -5.53
CA ASN A 79 -9.57 -13.90 -6.14
C ASN A 79 -10.19 -13.38 -7.44
N ASP A 80 -10.74 -14.26 -8.26
CA ASP A 80 -11.41 -13.87 -9.51
C ASP A 80 -12.66 -13.05 -9.22
N SER A 81 -13.44 -13.44 -8.23
CA SER A 81 -14.63 -12.69 -7.79
C SER A 81 -14.28 -11.28 -7.30
N LEU A 82 -13.24 -11.15 -6.48
CA LEU A 82 -12.75 -9.85 -5.99
C LEU A 82 -12.18 -8.99 -7.12
N GLN A 83 -11.41 -9.60 -8.03
CA GLN A 83 -10.84 -8.92 -9.20
C GLN A 83 -11.92 -8.39 -10.15
N ASP A 84 -12.94 -9.19 -10.40
CA ASP A 84 -14.06 -8.83 -11.26
C ASP A 84 -14.91 -7.71 -10.64
N TYR A 85 -15.12 -7.76 -9.34
CA TYR A 85 -15.80 -6.70 -8.60
C TYR A 85 -15.08 -5.33 -8.73
N VAL A 86 -13.77 -5.26 -8.55
CA VAL A 86 -13.05 -3.98 -8.68
C VAL A 86 -13.07 -3.48 -10.12
N GLN A 87 -13.04 -4.38 -11.09
CA GLN A 87 -13.21 -4.01 -12.50
C GLN A 87 -14.60 -3.42 -12.76
N LEU A 88 -15.66 -4.02 -12.22
CA LEU A 88 -17.02 -3.47 -12.30
C LEU A 88 -17.09 -2.03 -11.78
N LEU A 89 -16.51 -1.77 -10.62
CA LEU A 89 -16.49 -0.42 -10.03
C LEU A 89 -15.63 0.57 -10.83
N ARG A 90 -14.62 0.09 -11.56
CA ARG A 90 -13.72 0.95 -12.36
C ARG A 90 -14.20 1.14 -13.80
N GLN A 91 -14.90 0.18 -14.36
CA GLN A 91 -15.42 0.22 -15.72
C GLN A 91 -16.85 0.83 -15.81
N GLY A 92 -17.52 0.92 -14.65
CA GLY A 92 -18.86 1.49 -14.58
C GLY A 92 -19.95 0.56 -15.17
N ILE A 93 -20.89 1.14 -15.83
CA ILE A 93 -22.00 0.45 -16.51
C ILE A 93 -22.01 0.79 -18.02
N ASP A 94 -22.76 0.01 -18.81
CA ASP A 94 -22.90 0.27 -20.23
C ASP A 94 -23.32 1.73 -20.49
N GLY A 95 -22.53 2.42 -21.32
CA GLY A 95 -22.75 3.83 -21.66
C GLY A 95 -22.28 4.86 -20.60
N ASN A 96 -21.78 4.42 -19.43
CA ASN A 96 -21.23 5.33 -18.43
C ASN A 96 -20.09 4.68 -17.61
N GLN A 97 -18.86 4.85 -18.09
CA GLN A 97 -17.65 4.31 -17.44
C GLN A 97 -17.35 4.94 -16.08
N ASP A 98 -17.76 6.19 -15.86
CA ASP A 98 -17.55 6.93 -14.62
C ASP A 98 -18.70 6.74 -13.61
N PHE A 99 -19.62 5.80 -13.85
CA PHE A 99 -20.82 5.64 -13.01
C PHE A 99 -20.50 5.47 -11.53
N TYR A 100 -19.48 4.68 -11.18
CA TYR A 100 -19.07 4.46 -9.79
C TYR A 100 -17.93 5.35 -9.33
N LYS A 101 -17.46 6.27 -10.15
CA LYS A 101 -16.35 7.17 -9.85
C LYS A 101 -16.47 7.89 -8.49
N PRO A 102 -17.65 8.41 -8.08
CA PRO A 102 -17.78 9.07 -6.77
C PRO A 102 -17.56 8.14 -5.55
N ALA A 103 -17.47 6.82 -5.76
CA ALA A 103 -17.11 5.86 -4.71
C ALA A 103 -15.61 5.49 -4.69
N TRP A 104 -14.78 5.98 -5.64
CA TRP A 104 -13.35 5.72 -5.65
C TRP A 104 -12.63 6.46 -4.53
N ARG A 105 -11.51 5.93 -4.05
CA ARG A 105 -10.76 6.54 -2.93
C ARG A 105 -10.23 7.94 -3.24
N SER A 106 -9.84 8.19 -4.50
CA SER A 106 -9.40 9.52 -4.96
C SER A 106 -10.51 10.57 -4.99
N GLU A 107 -11.78 10.16 -5.07
CA GLU A 107 -12.94 11.04 -5.19
C GLU A 107 -13.72 11.18 -3.88
N ALA A 108 -13.91 10.09 -3.16
CA ALA A 108 -14.58 10.08 -1.87
C ALA A 108 -13.61 10.41 -0.74
N LYS A 109 -13.97 11.35 0.15
CA LYS A 109 -13.13 11.73 1.30
C LYS A 109 -12.88 10.58 2.29
N ASN A 110 -13.81 9.63 2.36
CA ASN A 110 -13.76 8.46 3.24
C ASN A 110 -14.75 7.40 2.78
N TYR A 111 -14.69 6.21 3.39
CA TYR A 111 -15.59 5.11 3.08
C TYR A 111 -17.07 5.43 3.27
N LEU A 112 -17.43 6.33 4.22
CA LEU A 112 -18.82 6.73 4.47
C LEU A 112 -19.44 7.45 3.26
N GLN A 113 -18.66 8.24 2.53
CA GLN A 113 -19.13 8.85 1.29
C GLN A 113 -19.28 7.83 0.17
N ALA A 114 -18.34 6.88 0.09
CA ALA A 114 -18.40 5.80 -0.89
C ALA A 114 -19.64 4.92 -0.68
N THR A 115 -19.90 4.46 0.55
CA THR A 115 -21.08 3.62 0.86
C THR A 115 -22.40 4.36 0.62
N ARG A 116 -22.47 5.65 0.99
CA ARG A 116 -23.64 6.49 0.71
C ARG A 116 -23.90 6.60 -0.79
N PHE A 117 -22.87 6.78 -1.60
CA PHE A 117 -23.01 6.83 -3.05
C PHE A 117 -23.50 5.50 -3.62
N LEU A 118 -23.01 4.37 -3.12
CA LEU A 118 -23.41 3.03 -3.57
C LEU A 118 -24.88 2.71 -3.24
N THR A 119 -25.45 3.35 -2.23
CA THR A 119 -26.87 3.21 -1.86
C THR A 119 -27.76 3.77 -2.98
N GLY A 120 -28.64 2.94 -3.50
CA GLY A 120 -29.51 3.26 -4.64
C GLY A 120 -28.81 3.24 -6.01
N LYS A 121 -27.51 2.92 -6.06
CA LYS A 121 -26.73 2.77 -7.29
C LYS A 121 -26.25 1.32 -7.48
N TYR A 122 -25.56 0.77 -6.48
CA TYR A 122 -25.16 -0.63 -6.47
C TYR A 122 -26.28 -1.54 -6.00
N ALA A 123 -26.96 -1.16 -4.93
CA ALA A 123 -28.12 -1.87 -4.37
C ALA A 123 -29.30 -0.92 -4.18
N THR A 124 -30.51 -1.44 -4.38
CA THR A 124 -31.78 -0.68 -4.23
C THR A 124 -32.20 -0.49 -2.77
N ASP A 125 -31.56 -1.19 -1.83
CA ASP A 125 -31.81 -1.10 -0.40
C ASP A 125 -31.45 0.29 0.13
N LYS A 126 -32.44 1.02 0.66
CA LYS A 126 -32.25 2.38 1.21
C LYS A 126 -31.38 2.44 2.47
N GLN A 127 -31.13 1.30 3.14
CA GLN A 127 -30.29 1.17 4.32
C GLN A 127 -28.94 0.53 4.00
N TYR A 128 -28.58 0.49 2.72
CA TYR A 128 -27.38 -0.22 2.27
C TYR A 128 -26.11 0.34 2.91
N ASP A 129 -25.93 1.66 2.93
CA ASP A 129 -24.82 2.33 3.59
C ASP A 129 -24.73 2.01 5.09
N ASN A 130 -25.85 2.05 5.80
CA ASN A 130 -25.87 1.74 7.23
C ASN A 130 -25.45 0.30 7.52
N LYS A 131 -25.87 -0.66 6.69
CA LYS A 131 -25.45 -2.06 6.80
C LYS A 131 -23.96 -2.21 6.56
N LEU A 132 -23.43 -1.62 5.48
CA LEU A 132 -22.01 -1.65 5.17
C LEU A 132 -21.19 -0.97 6.26
N ASN A 133 -21.58 0.23 6.70
CA ASN A 133 -20.89 0.98 7.74
C ASN A 133 -20.84 0.23 9.06
N SER A 134 -21.92 -0.48 9.42
CA SER A 134 -21.95 -1.33 10.61
C SER A 134 -20.96 -2.48 10.51
N LEU A 135 -20.87 -3.16 9.37
CA LEU A 135 -19.88 -4.22 9.14
C LEU A 135 -18.46 -3.67 9.20
N ILE A 136 -18.22 -2.53 8.56
CA ILE A 136 -16.90 -1.89 8.56
C ILE A 136 -16.46 -1.56 10.00
N ALA A 137 -17.36 -1.02 10.80
CA ALA A 137 -17.07 -0.67 12.20
C ALA A 137 -16.86 -1.91 13.08
N VAL A 138 -17.77 -2.89 13.02
CA VAL A 138 -17.74 -4.10 13.87
C VAL A 138 -16.47 -4.93 13.62
N TYR A 139 -16.08 -5.09 12.36
CA TYR A 139 -14.91 -5.88 11.99
C TYR A 139 -13.63 -5.05 11.83
N ASN A 140 -13.66 -3.75 12.16
CA ASN A 140 -12.52 -2.82 11.99
C ASN A 140 -11.90 -2.89 10.59
N LEU A 141 -12.75 -2.91 9.55
CA LEU A 141 -12.29 -3.16 8.18
C LEU A 141 -11.45 -2.02 7.59
N THR A 142 -11.50 -0.81 8.16
CA THR A 142 -10.69 0.33 7.71
C THR A 142 -9.19 0.07 7.79
N GLN A 143 -8.74 -0.88 8.61
CA GLN A 143 -7.34 -1.32 8.63
C GLN A 143 -6.87 -1.87 7.27
N PHE A 144 -7.78 -2.36 6.44
CA PHE A 144 -7.46 -2.87 5.11
C PHE A 144 -7.40 -1.78 4.04
N ASP A 145 -7.86 -0.57 4.35
CA ASP A 145 -7.65 0.61 3.50
C ASP A 145 -6.24 1.20 3.67
N LEU A 146 -5.53 0.80 4.73
CA LEU A 146 -4.17 1.19 4.99
C LEU A 146 -3.19 0.18 4.38
N PRO A 147 -2.04 0.63 3.87
CA PRO A 147 -0.98 -0.29 3.45
C PRO A 147 -0.56 -1.21 4.60
N LYS A 148 -0.15 -2.43 4.26
CA LYS A 148 0.35 -3.39 5.27
C LYS A 148 1.71 -2.94 5.78
N THR A 149 1.83 -2.76 7.09
CA THR A 149 3.13 -2.58 7.74
C THR A 149 3.91 -3.90 7.73
N VAL A 150 5.23 -3.81 7.77
CA VAL A 150 6.10 -4.99 7.82
C VAL A 150 6.04 -5.60 9.22
N ASP A 151 5.68 -6.88 9.31
CA ASP A 151 5.67 -7.59 10.57
C ASP A 151 7.10 -7.69 11.14
N GLY A 152 7.25 -7.43 12.42
CA GLY A 152 8.55 -7.49 13.11
C GLY A 152 9.46 -6.28 12.86
N LEU A 153 9.04 -5.27 12.08
CA LEU A 153 9.80 -4.04 11.90
C LEU A 153 9.81 -3.23 13.20
N ILE A 154 10.99 -2.88 13.67
CA ILE A 154 11.20 -2.03 14.85
C ILE A 154 11.68 -0.66 14.36
N ILE A 155 10.92 0.40 14.66
CA ILE A 155 11.33 1.77 14.40
C ILE A 155 11.74 2.38 15.75
N GLN A 156 13.02 2.61 15.91
CA GLN A 156 13.51 3.23 17.13
C GLN A 156 13.02 4.68 17.24
N SER A 157 12.70 5.07 18.47
CA SER A 157 12.38 6.46 18.76
C SER A 157 13.59 7.37 18.48
N LYS A 158 13.32 8.58 18.00
CA LYS A 158 14.32 9.65 17.87
C LYS A 158 14.94 10.06 19.22
N ASN A 159 14.46 9.54 20.35
CA ASN A 159 14.88 9.90 21.72
C ASN A 159 16.37 9.61 22.01
N LYS A 160 17.07 8.89 21.14
CA LYS A 160 18.52 8.73 21.22
C LYS A 160 19.31 9.95 20.68
N LEU A 161 18.60 10.85 19.99
CA LEU A 161 19.12 12.13 19.54
C LEU A 161 18.80 13.21 20.59
N SER A 162 19.64 14.20 20.74
CA SER A 162 19.35 15.37 21.57
C SER A 162 18.14 16.15 21.04
N GLU A 163 17.48 16.95 21.87
CA GLU A 163 16.36 17.77 21.43
C GLU A 163 16.73 18.71 20.28
N ALA A 164 17.94 19.27 20.31
CA ALA A 164 18.44 20.14 19.26
C ALA A 164 18.58 19.40 17.91
N GLU A 165 19.06 18.16 17.92
CA GLU A 165 19.16 17.31 16.74
C GLU A 165 17.77 16.93 16.20
N GLN A 166 16.83 16.57 17.09
CA GLN A 166 15.46 16.25 16.69
C GLN A 166 14.75 17.43 16.01
N GLN A 167 15.00 18.66 16.47
CA GLN A 167 14.45 19.88 15.89
C GLN A 167 14.97 20.18 14.46
N GLN A 168 16.14 19.63 14.08
CA GLN A 168 16.68 19.76 12.74
C GLN A 168 16.01 18.81 11.73
N MET A 169 15.28 17.82 12.20
CA MET A 169 14.65 16.80 11.35
C MET A 169 13.24 17.25 10.96
N HIS A 170 13.01 17.47 9.68
CA HIS A 170 11.72 17.97 9.16
C HIS A 170 10.89 16.89 8.46
N PHE A 171 11.47 15.73 8.14
CA PHE A 171 10.71 14.65 7.53
C PHE A 171 9.90 13.86 8.57
N PRO A 172 8.71 13.34 8.21
CA PRO A 172 7.95 12.45 9.07
C PRO A 172 8.78 11.20 9.39
N VAL A 173 8.51 10.56 10.52
CA VAL A 173 9.08 9.23 10.84
C VAL A 173 8.68 8.23 9.76
N TYR A 174 9.52 7.22 9.51
CA TYR A 174 9.18 6.15 8.58
C TYR A 174 7.87 5.47 9.01
N ASP A 175 6.97 5.28 8.06
CA ASP A 175 5.61 4.77 8.31
C ASP A 175 5.52 3.24 8.45
N GLY A 176 6.63 2.53 8.25
CA GLY A 176 6.70 1.08 8.33
C GLY A 176 6.15 0.34 7.11
N ILE A 177 5.79 1.05 6.05
CA ILE A 177 5.19 0.46 4.85
C ILE A 177 6.25 -0.11 3.93
N ASN A 178 6.01 -1.31 3.40
CA ASN A 178 6.84 -1.87 2.35
C ASN A 178 6.35 -1.42 0.96
N TYR A 179 7.02 -0.42 0.41
CA TYR A 179 6.79 0.07 -0.95
C TYR A 179 7.56 -0.74 -2.02
N ASN A 180 8.52 -1.61 -1.63
CA ASN A 180 9.27 -2.49 -2.53
C ASN A 180 8.47 -3.76 -2.83
N ARG A 181 7.48 -3.63 -3.71
CA ARG A 181 6.55 -4.72 -4.03
C ARG A 181 7.15 -5.81 -4.89
N SER A 182 8.18 -5.48 -5.67
CA SER A 182 8.91 -6.46 -6.49
C SER A 182 9.70 -7.45 -5.64
N GLY A 183 9.98 -7.10 -4.35
CA GLY A 183 10.85 -7.88 -3.49
C GLY A 183 12.33 -7.86 -3.94
N SER A 184 12.72 -6.87 -4.76
CA SER A 184 14.10 -6.73 -5.26
C SER A 184 15.11 -6.49 -4.14
N TYR A 185 14.67 -5.87 -3.04
CA TYR A 185 15.46 -5.68 -1.82
C TYR A 185 14.93 -6.56 -0.70
N PRO A 186 15.77 -7.35 -0.03
CA PRO A 186 15.36 -8.13 1.14
C PRO A 186 14.85 -7.21 2.26
N VAL A 187 13.70 -7.54 2.81
CA VAL A 187 13.02 -6.76 3.86
C VAL A 187 13.94 -6.54 5.05
N GLY A 188 13.96 -5.31 5.56
CA GLY A 188 14.75 -4.93 6.73
C GLY A 188 16.21 -4.58 6.44
N GLN A 189 16.72 -4.81 5.23
CA GLN A 189 18.08 -4.42 4.85
C GLN A 189 18.21 -2.92 4.61
N CYS A 190 19.42 -2.40 4.63
CA CYS A 190 19.70 -0.97 4.43
C CYS A 190 19.18 -0.45 3.08
N THR A 191 19.38 -1.20 2.00
CA THR A 191 18.90 -0.86 0.65
C THR A 191 17.37 -0.85 0.57
N TRP A 192 16.71 -1.85 1.21
CA TRP A 192 15.25 -1.90 1.33
C TRP A 192 14.72 -0.67 2.05
N TYR A 193 15.32 -0.30 3.17
CA TYR A 193 14.89 0.84 3.97
C TYR A 193 14.98 2.15 3.18
N VAL A 194 16.14 2.43 2.58
CA VAL A 194 16.34 3.69 1.85
C VAL A 194 15.43 3.80 0.64
N TYR A 195 15.21 2.70 -0.10
CA TYR A 195 14.23 2.67 -1.19
C TYR A 195 12.83 3.04 -0.67
N ASN A 196 12.36 2.40 0.41
CA ASN A 196 11.06 2.65 0.99
C ASN A 196 10.94 4.09 1.55
N ARG A 197 12.04 4.62 2.11
CA ARG A 197 12.09 5.99 2.61
C ARG A 197 11.89 7.03 1.50
N PHE A 198 12.52 6.84 0.33
CA PHE A 198 12.26 7.67 -0.85
C PHE A 198 10.79 7.59 -1.28
N LYS A 199 10.23 6.40 -1.36
CA LYS A 199 8.83 6.19 -1.76
C LYS A 199 7.85 6.87 -0.81
N GLN A 200 8.03 6.74 0.50
CA GLN A 200 7.22 7.43 1.50
C GLN A 200 7.23 8.96 1.29
N LEU A 201 8.35 9.52 0.89
CA LEU A 201 8.52 10.97 0.69
C LEU A 201 8.14 11.44 -0.73
N GLY A 202 7.51 10.58 -1.53
CA GLY A 202 7.02 10.91 -2.86
C GLY A 202 8.08 10.98 -3.95
N THR A 203 9.30 10.45 -3.68
CA THR A 203 10.40 10.32 -4.65
C THR A 203 10.73 8.85 -4.91
N SER A 204 11.65 8.56 -5.81
CA SER A 204 11.94 7.17 -6.18
C SER A 204 13.35 6.99 -6.71
N VAL A 205 13.98 5.90 -6.29
CA VAL A 205 15.20 5.36 -6.90
C VAL A 205 14.89 4.03 -7.56
N ASP A 206 15.77 3.55 -8.41
CA ASP A 206 15.65 2.25 -9.07
C ASP A 206 15.69 1.10 -8.07
N GLU A 207 14.96 0.01 -8.38
CA GLU A 207 14.86 -1.18 -7.52
C GLU A 207 16.09 -2.09 -7.60
N PHE A 208 17.08 -1.77 -8.43
CA PHE A 208 18.28 -2.57 -8.68
C PHE A 208 19.58 -1.77 -8.53
N MET A 209 19.64 -0.90 -7.52
CA MET A 209 20.84 -0.08 -7.24
C MET A 209 22.03 -0.93 -6.75
N GLY A 210 21.84 -2.21 -6.44
CA GLY A 210 22.87 -3.10 -5.92
C GLY A 210 23.07 -2.98 -4.41
N ASN A 211 24.26 -3.34 -3.93
CA ASN A 211 24.64 -3.23 -2.52
C ASN A 211 24.78 -1.77 -2.08
N GLY A 212 24.86 -1.52 -0.78
CA GLY A 212 24.96 -0.16 -0.25
C GLY A 212 26.09 0.69 -0.88
N SER A 213 27.28 0.11 -1.11
CA SER A 213 28.41 0.79 -1.75
C SER A 213 28.24 1.03 -3.26
N ASP A 214 27.32 0.32 -3.91
CA ASP A 214 27.10 0.46 -5.36
C ASP A 214 26.29 1.69 -5.73
N TRP A 215 25.51 2.24 -4.79
CA TRP A 215 24.50 3.27 -5.06
C TRP A 215 25.08 4.52 -5.73
N GLY A 216 26.27 4.95 -5.34
CA GLY A 216 26.94 6.09 -5.99
C GLY A 216 27.24 5.85 -7.47
N ARG A 217 27.80 4.68 -7.79
CA ARG A 217 28.15 4.29 -9.16
C ARG A 217 26.90 4.05 -10.02
N LYS A 218 25.95 3.28 -9.48
CA LYS A 218 24.65 2.98 -10.14
C LYS A 218 23.84 4.25 -10.35
N GLY A 219 23.80 5.14 -9.36
CA GLY A 219 23.07 6.40 -9.45
C GLY A 219 23.58 7.27 -10.60
N ARG A 220 24.91 7.37 -10.81
CA ARG A 220 25.48 8.07 -11.96
C ARG A 220 25.07 7.42 -13.28
N ALA A 221 25.12 6.09 -13.36
CA ALA A 221 24.76 5.34 -14.57
C ALA A 221 23.29 5.51 -14.96
N LEU A 222 22.40 5.68 -13.96
CA LEU A 222 20.95 5.86 -14.14
C LEU A 222 20.52 7.34 -14.24
N GLY A 223 21.48 8.29 -14.19
CA GLY A 223 21.18 9.72 -14.35
C GLY A 223 20.67 10.43 -13.09
N TYR A 224 20.77 9.81 -11.91
CA TYR A 224 20.44 10.48 -10.65
C TYR A 224 21.46 11.57 -10.30
N GLN A 225 21.03 12.52 -9.47
CA GLN A 225 21.94 13.52 -8.91
C GLN A 225 22.89 12.86 -7.90
N VAL A 226 24.16 12.75 -8.27
CA VAL A 226 25.20 12.16 -7.42
C VAL A 226 26.24 13.23 -7.05
N SER A 227 26.51 13.38 -5.75
CA SER A 227 27.33 14.44 -5.17
C SER A 227 28.22 13.91 -4.05
N SER A 228 29.31 14.61 -3.75
CA SER A 228 30.10 14.45 -2.52
C SER A 228 29.61 15.36 -1.37
N LEU A 229 28.62 16.21 -1.62
CA LEU A 229 28.10 17.14 -0.63
C LEU A 229 26.78 16.61 -0.03
N PRO A 230 26.65 16.60 1.30
CA PRO A 230 25.42 16.17 1.97
C PRO A 230 24.24 17.10 1.67
N LYS A 231 23.08 16.51 1.58
CA LYS A 231 21.82 17.25 1.50
C LYS A 231 20.71 16.38 2.13
N ALA A 232 19.87 16.99 2.95
CA ALA A 232 18.69 16.34 3.49
C ALA A 232 17.78 15.82 2.35
N GLY A 233 17.18 14.65 2.53
CA GLY A 233 16.38 14.00 1.52
C GLY A 233 17.15 13.18 0.49
N ARG A 234 18.46 12.98 0.68
CA ARG A 234 19.29 12.11 -0.17
C ARG A 234 19.67 10.81 0.53
N ALA A 235 19.96 9.78 -0.26
CA ALA A 235 20.69 8.63 0.25
C ALA A 235 22.16 8.99 0.43
N ILE A 236 22.80 8.39 1.46
CA ILE A 236 24.25 8.37 1.63
C ILE A 236 24.72 6.93 1.46
N SER A 237 25.60 6.69 0.48
CA SER A 237 26.26 5.42 0.20
C SER A 237 27.66 5.43 0.81
N PHE A 238 27.96 4.44 1.63
CA PHE A 238 29.24 4.26 2.30
C PHE A 238 30.05 3.18 1.59
N GLN A 239 31.30 3.46 1.33
CA GLN A 239 32.25 2.44 0.89
C GLN A 239 32.50 1.42 2.01
N PRO A 240 32.94 0.18 1.69
CA PRO A 240 33.25 -0.83 2.67
C PRO A 240 34.15 -0.33 3.80
N GLY A 241 33.76 -0.64 5.06
CA GLY A 241 34.48 -0.24 6.27
C GLY A 241 34.30 1.21 6.73
N VAL A 242 33.72 2.09 5.92
CA VAL A 242 33.51 3.51 6.27
C VAL A 242 32.38 3.65 7.28
N ALA A 243 32.65 4.34 8.39
CA ALA A 243 31.67 4.61 9.46
C ALA A 243 30.96 3.35 10.01
N GLY A 244 31.64 2.19 9.99
CA GLY A 244 31.09 0.92 10.45
C GLY A 244 30.28 0.17 9.39
N ALA A 245 30.33 0.60 8.13
CA ALA A 245 29.71 -0.13 7.02
C ALA A 245 30.35 -1.53 6.83
N ASP A 246 29.56 -2.47 6.33
CA ASP A 246 30.01 -3.82 6.03
C ASP A 246 31.26 -3.80 5.13
N ASN A 247 32.22 -4.67 5.43
CA ASN A 247 33.52 -4.70 4.75
C ASN A 247 33.47 -5.24 3.30
N GLN A 248 32.39 -5.84 2.89
CA GLN A 248 32.18 -6.37 1.54
C GLN A 248 31.14 -5.57 0.76
N TYR A 249 30.01 -5.27 1.37
CA TYR A 249 28.84 -4.69 0.69
C TYR A 249 28.70 -3.18 0.92
N GLY A 250 29.50 -2.59 1.83
CA GLY A 250 29.29 -1.22 2.27
C GLY A 250 27.94 -1.04 2.97
N HIS A 251 27.42 0.18 2.91
CA HIS A 251 26.15 0.50 3.55
C HIS A 251 25.44 1.64 2.79
N VAL A 252 24.14 1.78 3.00
CA VAL A 252 23.36 2.93 2.54
C VAL A 252 22.39 3.38 3.62
N ALA A 253 22.27 4.69 3.82
CA ALA A 253 21.36 5.31 4.77
C ALA A 253 20.64 6.51 4.15
N PHE A 254 19.67 7.07 4.83
CA PHE A 254 18.93 8.25 4.40
C PHE A 254 19.34 9.46 5.24
N VAL A 255 19.62 10.60 4.59
CA VAL A 255 19.99 11.86 5.25
C VAL A 255 18.72 12.59 5.69
N GLU A 256 18.45 12.60 6.99
CA GLU A 256 17.30 13.27 7.57
C GLU A 256 17.52 14.79 7.74
N ALA A 257 18.75 15.18 8.10
CA ALA A 257 19.13 16.58 8.26
C ALA A 257 20.61 16.80 8.02
N VAL A 258 20.99 18.03 7.66
CA VAL A 258 22.37 18.52 7.63
C VAL A 258 22.47 19.62 8.69
N THR A 259 23.45 19.50 9.58
CA THR A 259 23.69 20.43 10.68
C THR A 259 25.06 21.12 10.53
N SER A 260 25.40 22.05 11.42
CA SER A 260 26.73 22.68 11.43
C SER A 260 27.85 21.66 11.71
N ASP A 261 27.57 20.61 12.47
CA ASP A 261 28.57 19.69 12.99
C ASP A 261 28.60 18.35 12.25
N GLY A 262 27.64 18.13 11.35
CA GLY A 262 27.56 16.90 10.58
C GLY A 262 26.20 16.66 9.93
N ILE A 263 25.80 15.40 9.87
CA ILE A 263 24.50 14.98 9.34
C ILE A 263 23.80 14.02 10.29
N ILE A 264 22.47 14.08 10.28
CA ILE A 264 21.61 13.09 10.95
C ILE A 264 21.11 12.13 9.87
N ILE A 265 21.31 10.85 10.11
CA ILE A 265 20.85 9.79 9.20
C ILE A 265 19.88 8.86 9.89
N SER A 266 19.04 8.25 9.08
CA SER A 266 18.26 7.07 9.46
C SER A 266 18.66 5.88 8.59
N GLU A 267 18.69 4.70 9.18
CA GLU A 267 19.25 3.50 8.56
C GLU A 267 18.61 2.24 9.12
N SER A 268 18.75 1.13 8.41
CA SER A 268 18.27 -0.18 8.83
C SER A 268 19.41 -1.20 8.85
N ASN A 269 19.22 -2.23 9.69
CA ASN A 269 20.15 -3.37 9.79
C ASN A 269 21.56 -3.00 10.28
N VAL A 270 21.65 -2.05 11.21
CA VAL A 270 22.93 -1.64 11.84
C VAL A 270 22.97 -2.10 13.30
N ILE A 271 21.89 -1.89 14.05
CA ILE A 271 21.81 -2.29 15.47
C ILE A 271 21.33 -3.74 15.57
N ASN A 272 20.26 -4.07 14.89
CA ASN A 272 19.67 -5.42 14.77
C ASN A 272 18.95 -5.53 13.42
N ASP A 273 18.65 -6.76 13.02
CA ASP A 273 17.83 -7.04 11.85
C ASP A 273 16.49 -6.29 11.94
N GLN A 274 16.01 -5.81 10.81
CA GLN A 274 14.72 -5.10 10.67
C GLN A 274 14.53 -3.91 11.64
N THR A 275 15.61 -3.35 12.18
CA THR A 275 15.55 -2.20 13.08
C THR A 275 15.96 -0.92 12.37
N ILE A 276 15.02 0.03 12.30
CA ILE A 276 15.30 1.39 11.82
C ILE A 276 15.85 2.20 12.98
N SER A 277 17.03 2.78 12.80
CA SER A 277 17.72 3.57 13.82
C SER A 277 18.20 4.90 13.28
N TYR A 278 18.53 5.81 14.19
CA TYR A 278 19.05 7.14 13.89
C TYR A 278 20.43 7.31 14.50
N ARG A 279 21.33 7.96 13.77
CA ARG A 279 22.63 8.40 14.33
C ARG A 279 23.11 9.70 13.70
N VAL A 280 24.02 10.36 14.40
CA VAL A 280 24.71 11.55 13.94
C VAL A 280 26.07 11.14 13.39
N LEU A 281 26.42 11.63 12.23
CA LEU A 281 27.75 11.49 11.64
C LEU A 281 28.45 12.86 11.61
N PRO A 282 29.66 12.97 12.13
CA PRO A 282 30.39 14.23 12.13
C PRO A 282 30.85 14.63 10.73
N ASN A 283 31.13 15.92 10.53
CA ASN A 283 31.59 16.48 9.26
C ASN A 283 32.78 15.71 8.65
N VAL A 284 33.70 15.21 9.47
CA VAL A 284 34.88 14.42 9.00
C VAL A 284 34.43 13.15 8.24
N ILE A 285 33.31 12.57 8.58
CA ILE A 285 32.70 11.43 7.85
C ILE A 285 31.81 11.93 6.72
N ALA A 286 30.93 12.90 7.01
CA ALA A 286 29.95 13.40 6.05
C ALA A 286 30.58 13.97 4.77
N TYR A 287 31.78 14.51 4.86
CA TYR A 287 32.54 15.09 3.72
C TYR A 287 33.76 14.24 3.29
N SER A 288 33.85 12.99 3.78
CA SER A 288 34.94 12.09 3.40
C SER A 288 34.78 11.57 1.97
N SER A 289 35.91 11.16 1.36
CA SER A 289 35.89 10.49 0.05
C SER A 289 35.27 9.10 0.05
N GLY A 290 35.00 8.55 1.26
CA GLY A 290 34.38 7.24 1.45
C GLY A 290 32.87 7.26 1.39
N VAL A 291 32.24 8.42 1.16
CA VAL A 291 30.79 8.55 1.05
C VAL A 291 30.36 9.23 -0.24
N THR A 292 29.15 8.93 -0.69
CA THR A 292 28.54 9.54 -1.88
C THR A 292 27.06 9.76 -1.63
N TYR A 293 26.52 10.90 -2.05
CA TYR A 293 25.11 11.26 -1.87
C TYR A 293 24.34 11.12 -3.17
N ILE A 294 23.17 10.48 -3.11
CA ILE A 294 22.31 10.21 -4.27
C ILE A 294 20.94 10.87 -4.02
N GLY A 295 20.53 11.73 -4.92
CA GLY A 295 19.19 12.34 -4.96
C GLY A 295 18.34 11.67 -6.01
N ALA A 296 17.07 11.36 -5.65
CA ALA A 296 16.07 10.86 -6.58
C ALA A 296 15.45 12.00 -7.40
#